data_d90dbceb040e6b1e46bafadf05289f7b
#
_entry.id   d90dbceb040e6b1e46bafadf05289f7b
#
_cell.length_a   1.000
_cell.length_b   1.000
_cell.length_c   1.000
_cell.angle_alpha   90.00
_cell.angle_beta   90.00
_cell.angle_gamma   90.00
#
_symmetry.space_group_name_H-M   'P 1'
#
loop_
_entity.id
_entity.type
_entity.pdbx_description
1 polymer ?
#
loop_
_entity_poly.entity_id
_entity_poly.type
_entity_poly.pdbx_seq_one_letter_code
_entity_poly.pdbx_strand_id
1 'polypeptide(L)'
;MILVSRSALILVLLFAAIGARSQISKVWVADNGDGSYKNPILNADYSDPDAIRVGDDFYMTASSFNAVPGLPILHSKDLVNWRLINHAFREQEPRDVFAKPQHGGGVWAPSIRFHAGEFYIYYGDPDFGIYMTKAADPASEWTKPLLIKEAKGWIDPCPLWDDDGNAYLVHAFAGSRSGIKSILVVNKMNREGTRILDDGVLVFDGHAADATVEGPKFLKKDGYYYIFAPAGGVATGWQLALRSKNIYGPYEKKVVLAQGNTAINGPHQGALVDTQNGEWWFVHFQDRGPYGRVVHLQPTVWKSGFPVMGADPDGDGNGEPVMTFKKPNVSKTYPIATPPDSDEFSGNEIGRQWQWHGNSEARWAFPFPEKSVLRMNSVQLPEGYKNLWDLPNLLLQKFPADEFTATAKVRLEPRFEGERFGLVIMGIDYSLIAVTNRGGKSYISQPIASDADKGTPETEISPKLLTSNDFYLRASVKTGAVCNFSYSIDGKSFTAIGQPFKAREGRWIGAKVGFFYTRPGKFNDAGSADIDWFRFEK
;
A
#
# COMPACT_ATOMS: atom_id res chain seq x y z
N MET A 1 -61.14 -43.33 -18.82
CA MET A 1 -59.68 -43.39 -18.81
C MET A 1 -59.19 -42.05 -19.33
N ILE A 2 -58.96 -41.13 -18.41
CA ILE A 2 -58.60 -39.72 -18.74
C ILE A 2 -57.13 -39.55 -18.35
N LEU A 3 -56.26 -39.31 -19.37
CA LEU A 3 -54.86 -38.95 -19.18
C LEU A 3 -54.76 -37.47 -18.80
N VAL A 4 -54.23 -37.18 -17.62
CA VAL A 4 -53.87 -35.81 -17.22
C VAL A 4 -52.37 -35.64 -17.48
N SER A 5 -52.06 -34.77 -18.47
CA SER A 5 -50.69 -34.30 -18.76
C SER A 5 -50.27 -33.30 -17.69
N ARG A 6 -49.14 -33.56 -16.96
CA ARG A 6 -48.49 -32.60 -16.08
C ARG A 6 -47.37 -31.91 -16.86
N SER A 7 -47.60 -30.68 -17.26
CA SER A 7 -46.56 -29.78 -17.77
C SER A 7 -45.82 -29.17 -16.58
N ALA A 8 -44.57 -29.55 -16.40
CA ALA A 8 -43.66 -28.92 -15.43
C ALA A 8 -43.09 -27.62 -16.01
N LEU A 9 -43.45 -26.50 -15.41
CA LEU A 9 -42.91 -25.19 -15.73
C LEU A 9 -41.55 -25.05 -15.00
N ILE A 10 -40.47 -25.12 -15.76
CA ILE A 10 -39.09 -24.86 -15.23
C ILE A 10 -38.89 -23.35 -15.24
N LEU A 11 -38.95 -22.73 -14.07
CA LEU A 11 -38.60 -21.32 -13.87
C LEU A 11 -37.08 -21.20 -13.80
N VAL A 12 -36.41 -20.79 -14.88
CA VAL A 12 -34.99 -20.47 -14.89
C VAL A 12 -34.83 -19.08 -14.29
N LEU A 13 -34.42 -19.03 -13.01
CA LEU A 13 -33.96 -17.81 -12.35
C LEU A 13 -32.58 -17.46 -12.90
N LEU A 14 -32.53 -16.55 -13.86
CA LEU A 14 -31.30 -15.85 -14.24
C LEU A 14 -30.89 -14.92 -13.09
N PHE A 15 -30.00 -15.35 -12.21
CA PHE A 15 -29.23 -14.45 -11.38
C PHE A 15 -28.28 -13.66 -12.28
N ALA A 16 -28.69 -12.46 -12.69
CA ALA A 16 -27.77 -11.46 -13.21
C ALA A 16 -26.83 -11.08 -12.05
N ALA A 17 -25.63 -11.65 -12.02
CA ALA A 17 -24.55 -11.14 -11.22
C ALA A 17 -24.25 -9.72 -11.72
N ILE A 18 -24.87 -8.73 -11.10
CA ILE A 18 -24.46 -7.33 -11.24
C ILE A 18 -23.10 -7.27 -10.52
N GLY A 19 -22.05 -7.61 -11.24
CA GLY A 19 -20.69 -7.33 -10.79
C GLY A 19 -20.60 -5.82 -10.56
N ALA A 20 -20.43 -5.42 -9.29
CA ALA A 20 -20.17 -4.03 -8.95
C ALA A 20 -19.00 -3.58 -9.84
N ARG A 21 -19.26 -2.73 -10.83
CA ARG A 21 -18.22 -2.12 -11.64
C ARG A 21 -17.36 -1.32 -10.68
N SER A 22 -16.11 -1.73 -10.46
CA SER A 22 -15.13 -0.95 -9.72
C SER A 22 -15.15 0.47 -10.28
N GLN A 23 -15.38 1.44 -9.42
CA GLN A 23 -15.38 2.85 -9.81
C GLN A 23 -13.96 3.21 -10.28
N ILE A 24 -13.85 3.79 -11.48
CA ILE A 24 -12.57 4.33 -11.96
C ILE A 24 -12.29 5.62 -11.20
N SER A 25 -11.06 5.80 -10.74
CA SER A 25 -10.63 7.02 -10.05
C SER A 25 -10.87 8.25 -10.92
N LYS A 26 -11.37 9.31 -10.30
CA LYS A 26 -11.55 10.61 -10.95
C LYS A 26 -10.29 11.50 -10.86
N VAL A 27 -9.31 11.11 -10.06
CA VAL A 27 -8.13 11.95 -9.77
C VAL A 27 -6.86 11.47 -10.46
N TRP A 28 -6.71 10.15 -10.67
CA TRP A 28 -5.58 9.58 -11.39
C TRP A 28 -5.96 8.35 -12.21
N VAL A 29 -5.58 8.37 -13.49
CA VAL A 29 -5.66 7.23 -14.41
C VAL A 29 -4.37 7.20 -15.20
N ALA A 30 -3.67 6.06 -15.18
CA ALA A 30 -2.41 5.88 -15.88
C ALA A 30 -2.58 5.56 -17.38
N ASP A 31 -3.64 4.83 -17.72
CA ASP A 31 -3.98 4.48 -19.10
C ASP A 31 -4.49 5.72 -19.86
N ASN A 32 -3.83 6.10 -20.93
CA ASN A 32 -4.20 7.28 -21.74
C ASN A 32 -5.39 7.02 -22.69
N GLY A 33 -5.81 5.74 -22.85
CA GLY A 33 -6.92 5.34 -23.72
C GLY A 33 -6.55 5.22 -25.21
N ASP A 34 -5.32 5.52 -25.59
CA ASP A 34 -4.80 5.53 -26.96
C ASP A 34 -3.78 4.40 -27.25
N GLY A 35 -3.65 3.43 -26.35
CA GLY A 35 -2.65 2.37 -26.40
C GLY A 35 -1.33 2.72 -25.71
N SER A 36 -1.23 3.90 -25.10
CA SER A 36 -0.11 4.31 -24.27
C SER A 36 -0.51 4.43 -22.80
N TYR A 37 0.50 4.52 -21.92
CA TYR A 37 0.33 4.82 -20.50
C TYR A 37 1.29 5.92 -20.07
N LYS A 38 0.99 6.55 -18.94
CA LYS A 38 1.87 7.49 -18.23
C LYS A 38 2.23 6.96 -16.86
N ASN A 39 3.46 7.18 -16.47
CA ASN A 39 3.95 6.94 -15.12
C ASN A 39 3.61 8.10 -14.16
N PRO A 40 3.38 7.83 -12.86
CA PRO A 40 3.36 6.50 -12.26
C PRO A 40 2.11 5.70 -12.67
N ILE A 41 2.24 4.37 -12.81
CA ILE A 41 1.07 3.51 -13.07
C ILE A 41 0.12 3.46 -11.86
N LEU A 42 0.65 3.64 -10.65
CA LEU A 42 -0.10 3.85 -9.42
C LEU A 42 0.44 5.11 -8.75
N ASN A 43 -0.34 6.19 -8.77
CA ASN A 43 0.03 7.46 -8.12
C ASN A 43 -0.43 7.46 -6.66
N ALA A 44 -0.05 6.42 -5.94
CA ALA A 44 -0.36 6.21 -4.53
C ALA A 44 0.78 5.38 -3.90
N ASP A 45 0.88 5.42 -2.57
CA ASP A 45 1.93 4.79 -1.78
C ASP A 45 1.80 3.25 -1.78
N TYR A 46 2.40 2.58 -2.76
CA TYR A 46 2.60 1.13 -2.81
C TYR A 46 4.10 0.82 -2.76
N SER A 47 4.68 1.04 -1.59
CA SER A 47 6.11 0.91 -1.32
C SER A 47 6.64 -0.49 -1.62
N ASP A 48 7.85 -0.57 -2.17
CA ASP A 48 8.59 -1.82 -2.37
C ASP A 48 7.78 -2.87 -3.16
N PRO A 49 7.22 -2.51 -4.33
CA PRO A 49 6.32 -3.40 -5.05
C PRO A 49 7.06 -4.64 -5.56
N ASP A 50 6.42 -5.80 -5.41
CA ASP A 50 6.85 -7.03 -6.08
C ASP A 50 5.69 -7.62 -6.88
N ALA A 51 5.95 -8.04 -8.12
CA ALA A 51 4.93 -8.50 -9.04
C ALA A 51 5.34 -9.78 -9.76
N ILE A 52 4.35 -10.60 -10.10
CA ILE A 52 4.51 -11.81 -10.90
C ILE A 52 3.42 -11.95 -11.95
N ARG A 53 3.68 -12.74 -12.98
CA ARG A 53 2.68 -13.23 -13.92
C ARG A 53 2.32 -14.68 -13.60
N VAL A 54 1.01 -14.99 -13.62
CA VAL A 54 0.49 -16.35 -13.56
C VAL A 54 -0.54 -16.52 -14.68
N GLY A 55 -0.19 -17.27 -15.71
CA GLY A 55 -1.00 -17.34 -16.93
C GLY A 55 -1.10 -15.98 -17.63
N ASP A 56 -2.32 -15.49 -17.81
CA ASP A 56 -2.63 -14.19 -18.42
C ASP A 56 -2.84 -13.07 -17.36
N ASP A 57 -2.57 -13.36 -16.10
CA ASP A 57 -2.83 -12.47 -14.97
C ASP A 57 -1.54 -11.98 -14.32
N PHE A 58 -1.53 -10.72 -13.90
CA PHE A 58 -0.46 -10.13 -13.14
C PHE A 58 -0.94 -9.83 -11.72
N TYR A 59 -0.12 -10.18 -10.74
CA TYR A 59 -0.38 -9.94 -9.33
C TYR A 59 0.77 -9.16 -8.72
N MET A 60 0.44 -8.21 -7.85
CA MET A 60 1.42 -7.37 -7.16
C MET A 60 1.07 -7.26 -5.68
N THR A 61 2.09 -7.21 -4.84
CA THR A 61 1.98 -6.84 -3.43
C THR A 61 2.95 -5.72 -3.10
N ALA A 62 2.79 -5.10 -1.93
CA ALA A 62 3.63 -3.99 -1.49
C ALA A 62 3.75 -3.97 0.05
N SER A 63 4.73 -3.25 0.57
CA SER A 63 4.88 -2.98 1.99
C SER A 63 3.63 -2.34 2.57
N SER A 64 3.22 -2.76 3.75
CA SER A 64 2.11 -2.14 4.49
C SER A 64 2.53 -1.60 5.85
N PHE A 65 3.76 -1.85 6.26
CA PHE A 65 4.30 -1.45 7.56
C PHE A 65 3.36 -1.85 8.71
N ASN A 66 2.97 -0.93 9.58
CA ASN A 66 2.03 -1.19 10.67
C ASN A 66 0.54 -1.10 10.25
N ALA A 67 0.23 -0.78 9.00
CA ALA A 67 -1.15 -0.61 8.56
C ALA A 67 -1.89 -1.95 8.39
N VAL A 68 -3.16 -1.98 8.81
CA VAL A 68 -4.02 -3.18 8.79
C VAL A 68 -5.37 -2.85 8.14
N PRO A 69 -5.87 -3.69 7.21
CA PRO A 69 -5.30 -4.94 6.70
C PRO A 69 -3.98 -4.72 5.95
N GLY A 70 -3.08 -5.70 6.02
CA GLY A 70 -1.73 -5.60 5.46
C GLY A 70 -1.49 -6.48 4.24
N LEU A 71 -0.35 -6.25 3.55
CA LEU A 71 0.01 -6.90 2.29
C LEU A 71 -1.10 -6.75 1.24
N PRO A 72 -1.27 -5.56 0.63
CA PRO A 72 -2.25 -5.35 -0.42
C PRO A 72 -1.99 -6.29 -1.60
N ILE A 73 -3.04 -6.89 -2.13
CA ILE A 73 -2.99 -7.74 -3.33
C ILE A 73 -3.66 -6.99 -4.47
N LEU A 74 -2.85 -6.62 -5.45
CA LEU A 74 -3.33 -5.98 -6.66
C LEU A 74 -3.31 -6.98 -7.82
N HIS A 75 -4.26 -6.82 -8.73
CA HIS A 75 -4.41 -7.63 -9.92
C HIS A 75 -4.51 -6.76 -11.16
N SER A 76 -3.85 -7.17 -12.23
CA SER A 76 -3.91 -6.55 -13.56
C SER A 76 -3.92 -7.60 -14.66
N LYS A 77 -4.42 -7.23 -15.83
CA LYS A 77 -4.33 -8.00 -17.07
C LYS A 77 -3.30 -7.43 -18.06
N ASP A 78 -2.73 -6.25 -17.77
CA ASP A 78 -1.90 -5.51 -18.72
C ASP A 78 -0.76 -4.69 -18.07
N LEU A 79 -0.49 -4.89 -16.77
CA LEU A 79 0.51 -4.17 -15.96
C LEU A 79 0.24 -2.66 -15.78
N VAL A 80 -0.79 -2.10 -16.41
CA VAL A 80 -1.14 -0.67 -16.35
C VAL A 80 -2.42 -0.45 -15.54
N ASN A 81 -3.44 -1.27 -15.80
CA ASN A 81 -4.75 -1.19 -15.18
C ASN A 81 -4.82 -2.13 -13.97
N TRP A 82 -4.59 -1.61 -12.79
CA TRP A 82 -4.54 -2.37 -11.54
C TRP A 82 -5.81 -2.23 -10.71
N ARG A 83 -6.21 -3.30 -10.06
CA ARG A 83 -7.31 -3.34 -9.07
C ARG A 83 -6.79 -3.87 -7.76
N LEU A 84 -7.16 -3.26 -6.65
CA LEU A 84 -6.94 -3.81 -5.31
C LEU A 84 -8.02 -4.87 -5.04
N ILE A 85 -7.62 -6.14 -5.05
CA ILE A 85 -8.55 -7.27 -4.96
C ILE A 85 -8.64 -7.86 -3.56
N ASN A 86 -7.58 -7.72 -2.73
CA ASN A 86 -7.53 -8.28 -1.38
C ASN A 86 -6.40 -7.67 -0.55
N HIS A 87 -6.27 -8.15 0.68
CA HIS A 87 -5.09 -8.06 1.55
C HIS A 87 -4.80 -9.45 2.11
N ALA A 88 -3.52 -9.81 2.27
CA ALA A 88 -3.14 -11.16 2.69
C ALA A 88 -3.40 -11.43 4.18
N PHE A 89 -3.56 -10.40 5.01
CA PHE A 89 -3.99 -10.57 6.39
C PHE A 89 -4.79 -9.37 6.90
N ARG A 90 -5.64 -9.62 7.90
CA ARG A 90 -6.49 -8.61 8.55
C ARG A 90 -5.97 -8.18 9.91
N GLU A 91 -5.02 -8.90 10.46
CA GLU A 91 -4.40 -8.65 11.76
C GLU A 91 -2.92 -8.98 11.71
N GLN A 92 -2.07 -8.10 12.26
CA GLN A 92 -0.62 -8.24 12.25
C GLN A 92 -0.12 -8.87 13.55
N GLU A 93 0.86 -9.77 13.42
CA GLU A 93 1.51 -10.44 14.54
C GLU A 93 2.89 -9.82 14.87
N PRO A 94 3.29 -9.76 16.16
CA PRO A 94 2.53 -10.16 17.35
C PRO A 94 1.37 -9.18 17.65
N ARG A 95 0.20 -9.73 17.97
CA ARG A 95 -1.04 -8.95 18.14
C ARG A 95 -0.89 -7.80 19.13
N ASP A 96 -0.29 -8.08 20.28
CA ASP A 96 -0.18 -7.09 21.38
C ASP A 96 0.75 -5.93 21.01
N VAL A 97 1.77 -6.18 20.19
CA VAL A 97 2.67 -5.15 19.68
C VAL A 97 1.92 -4.23 18.73
N PHE A 98 1.23 -4.80 17.76
CA PHE A 98 0.50 -4.05 16.73
C PHE A 98 -0.89 -3.59 17.15
N ALA A 99 -1.32 -3.85 18.37
CA ALA A 99 -2.45 -3.15 19.01
C ALA A 99 -2.17 -1.65 19.23
N LYS A 100 -0.90 -1.24 19.13
CA LYS A 100 -0.44 0.16 19.16
C LYS A 100 0.24 0.49 17.83
N PRO A 101 0.22 1.75 17.39
CA PRO A 101 0.94 2.15 16.17
C PRO A 101 2.45 1.85 16.29
N GLN A 102 3.00 1.14 15.32
CA GLN A 102 4.42 0.78 15.23
C GLN A 102 5.07 1.51 14.06
N HIS A 103 4.91 2.81 13.98
CA HIS A 103 5.34 3.64 12.86
C HIS A 103 6.67 3.24 12.22
N GLY A 104 6.61 2.81 10.95
CA GLY A 104 7.74 2.28 10.21
C GLY A 104 8.17 0.87 10.60
N GLY A 105 7.51 0.21 11.59
CA GLY A 105 7.67 -1.22 11.89
C GLY A 105 6.69 -2.08 11.10
N GLY A 106 6.77 -3.40 11.27
CA GLY A 106 5.87 -4.37 10.64
C GLY A 106 6.32 -4.86 9.28
N VAL A 107 5.45 -4.85 8.28
CA VAL A 107 5.69 -5.46 6.96
C VAL A 107 6.59 -4.62 6.08
N TRP A 108 7.80 -5.11 5.80
CA TRP A 108 8.78 -4.51 4.90
C TRP A 108 8.98 -5.37 3.65
N ALA A 109 9.10 -4.71 2.49
CA ALA A 109 9.52 -5.22 1.18
C ALA A 109 9.18 -6.71 0.90
N PRO A 110 7.89 -7.03 0.71
CA PRO A 110 7.45 -8.40 0.46
C PRO A 110 7.93 -8.90 -0.91
N SER A 111 7.93 -10.24 -1.06
CA SER A 111 8.04 -10.90 -2.36
C SER A 111 6.87 -11.84 -2.55
N ILE A 112 6.20 -11.73 -3.71
CA ILE A 112 5.14 -12.65 -4.12
C ILE A 112 5.69 -13.66 -5.12
N ARG A 113 5.38 -14.95 -4.97
CA ARG A 113 5.78 -16.02 -5.88
C ARG A 113 4.62 -17.00 -6.06
N PHE A 114 4.64 -17.70 -7.19
CA PHE A 114 3.70 -18.80 -7.46
C PHE A 114 4.48 -20.10 -7.61
N HIS A 115 4.16 -21.09 -6.78
CA HIS A 115 4.82 -22.39 -6.78
C HIS A 115 3.84 -23.49 -6.43
N ALA A 116 3.92 -24.61 -7.16
CA ALA A 116 3.09 -25.81 -6.92
C ALA A 116 1.57 -25.54 -6.80
N GLY A 117 1.06 -24.56 -7.56
CA GLY A 117 -0.37 -24.22 -7.58
C GLY A 117 -0.82 -23.24 -6.49
N GLU A 118 0.09 -22.70 -5.68
CA GLU A 118 -0.21 -21.74 -4.62
C GLU A 118 0.61 -20.46 -4.79
N PHE A 119 0.03 -19.35 -4.34
CA PHE A 119 0.72 -18.07 -4.17
C PHE A 119 1.38 -18.02 -2.80
N TYR A 120 2.62 -17.55 -2.74
CA TYR A 120 3.39 -17.35 -1.53
C TYR A 120 3.79 -15.89 -1.42
N ILE A 121 3.68 -15.30 -0.24
CA ILE A 121 4.27 -14.01 0.08
C ILE A 121 5.22 -14.19 1.25
N TYR A 122 6.47 -13.75 1.05
CA TYR A 122 7.47 -13.63 2.12
C TYR A 122 7.67 -12.16 2.40
N TYR A 123 7.78 -11.79 3.68
CA TYR A 123 8.09 -10.44 4.08
C TYR A 123 8.99 -10.40 5.30
N GLY A 124 9.77 -9.33 5.44
CA GLY A 124 10.54 -9.05 6.63
C GLY A 124 9.74 -8.19 7.61
N ASP A 125 9.75 -8.57 8.88
CA ASP A 125 9.52 -7.65 9.97
C ASP A 125 10.88 -7.42 10.64
N PRO A 126 11.44 -6.19 10.59
CA PRO A 126 12.82 -5.95 11.02
C PRO A 126 13.06 -6.20 12.51
N ASP A 127 12.00 -6.25 13.31
CA ASP A 127 12.09 -6.45 14.75
C ASP A 127 11.86 -7.92 15.16
N PHE A 128 11.20 -8.73 14.30
CA PHE A 128 10.85 -10.14 14.60
C PHE A 128 11.50 -11.16 13.65
N GLY A 129 11.60 -10.87 12.34
CA GLY A 129 12.23 -11.78 11.38
C GLY A 129 11.46 -11.96 10.08
N ILE A 130 11.61 -13.14 9.46
CA ILE A 130 11.01 -13.45 8.17
C ILE A 130 9.72 -14.24 8.35
N TYR A 131 8.65 -13.71 7.79
CA TYR A 131 7.32 -14.34 7.75
C TYR A 131 6.97 -14.83 6.35
N MET A 132 6.08 -15.81 6.29
CA MET A 132 5.49 -16.34 5.06
C MET A 132 3.98 -16.53 5.24
N THR A 133 3.22 -16.21 4.21
CA THR A 133 1.80 -16.57 4.07
C THR A 133 1.53 -17.09 2.67
N LYS A 134 0.47 -17.88 2.47
CA LYS A 134 0.14 -18.45 1.17
C LYS A 134 -1.37 -18.57 0.95
N ALA A 135 -1.77 -18.67 -0.33
CA ALA A 135 -3.14 -18.89 -0.76
C ALA A 135 -3.19 -19.62 -2.11
N ALA A 136 -4.21 -20.42 -2.33
CA ALA A 136 -4.47 -21.02 -3.65
C ALA A 136 -5.05 -19.99 -4.64
N ASP A 137 -5.85 -19.06 -4.15
CA ASP A 137 -6.43 -17.93 -4.90
C ASP A 137 -6.11 -16.64 -4.18
N PRO A 138 -5.39 -15.68 -4.81
CA PRO A 138 -4.99 -14.44 -4.16
C PRO A 138 -6.17 -13.52 -3.80
N ALA A 139 -7.34 -13.70 -4.40
CA ALA A 139 -8.56 -12.99 -4.05
C ALA A 139 -9.31 -13.59 -2.84
N SER A 140 -8.91 -14.79 -2.41
CA SER A 140 -9.52 -15.52 -1.30
C SER A 140 -8.74 -15.35 0.01
N GLU A 141 -9.02 -16.19 1.00
CA GLU A 141 -8.35 -16.16 2.30
C GLU A 141 -6.91 -16.70 2.19
N TRP A 142 -5.98 -15.97 2.81
CA TRP A 142 -4.57 -16.34 2.96
C TRP A 142 -4.37 -17.03 4.32
N THR A 143 -3.38 -17.92 4.40
CA THR A 143 -3.01 -18.51 5.69
C THR A 143 -2.54 -17.44 6.66
N LYS A 144 -2.72 -17.66 7.96
CA LYS A 144 -2.10 -16.81 8.98
C LYS A 144 -0.58 -16.75 8.75
N PRO A 145 0.06 -15.58 8.82
CA PRO A 145 1.50 -15.45 8.64
C PRO A 145 2.29 -16.37 9.58
N LEU A 146 3.19 -17.15 9.01
CA LEU A 146 4.10 -18.07 9.71
C LEU A 146 5.48 -17.43 9.83
N LEU A 147 6.00 -17.27 11.05
CA LEU A 147 7.39 -16.88 11.29
C LEU A 147 8.30 -18.05 10.92
N ILE A 148 9.01 -17.96 9.78
CA ILE A 148 9.89 -19.05 9.28
C ILE A 148 11.34 -18.92 9.78
N LYS A 149 11.71 -17.71 10.23
CA LYS A 149 13.01 -17.42 10.84
C LYS A 149 12.87 -16.25 11.80
N GLU A 150 13.07 -16.50 13.08
CA GLU A 150 13.29 -15.43 14.05
C GLU A 150 14.69 -14.85 13.84
N ALA A 151 14.76 -13.57 13.43
CA ALA A 151 16.03 -12.92 13.09
C ALA A 151 15.86 -11.39 13.04
N LYS A 152 16.32 -10.71 14.07
CA LYS A 152 16.27 -9.25 14.13
C LYS A 152 17.13 -8.62 13.02
N GLY A 153 16.52 -7.74 12.24
CA GLY A 153 17.18 -7.00 11.17
C GLY A 153 17.30 -7.74 9.84
N TRP A 154 16.77 -8.96 9.71
CA TRP A 154 16.62 -9.59 8.38
C TRP A 154 15.42 -8.97 7.66
N ILE A 155 15.65 -8.51 6.42
CA ILE A 155 14.65 -7.79 5.62
C ILE A 155 14.65 -8.28 4.17
N ASP A 156 13.61 -7.91 3.42
CA ASP A 156 13.51 -8.02 1.97
C ASP A 156 13.67 -9.46 1.44
N PRO A 157 13.00 -10.45 2.01
CA PRO A 157 13.18 -11.84 1.62
C PRO A 157 12.59 -12.11 0.24
N CYS A 158 13.32 -12.87 -0.60
CA CYS A 158 12.80 -13.36 -1.85
C CYS A 158 13.12 -14.85 -2.04
N PRO A 159 12.11 -15.73 -2.11
CA PRO A 159 12.33 -17.15 -2.31
C PRO A 159 12.57 -17.49 -3.79
N LEU A 160 13.28 -18.61 -4.00
CA LEU A 160 13.40 -19.30 -5.27
C LEU A 160 13.28 -20.81 -5.03
N TRP A 161 12.33 -21.47 -5.71
CA TRP A 161 12.31 -22.92 -5.88
C TRP A 161 13.05 -23.24 -7.16
N ASP A 162 14.12 -24.02 -7.04
CA ASP A 162 14.99 -24.34 -8.15
C ASP A 162 14.59 -25.66 -8.85
N ASP A 163 15.07 -25.87 -10.08
CA ASP A 163 14.77 -27.04 -10.90
C ASP A 163 15.28 -28.35 -10.28
N ASP A 164 16.27 -28.27 -9.39
CA ASP A 164 16.80 -29.41 -8.64
C ASP A 164 15.91 -29.82 -7.45
N GLY A 165 14.78 -29.14 -7.24
CA GLY A 165 13.84 -29.35 -6.15
C GLY A 165 14.28 -28.80 -4.80
N ASN A 166 15.37 -28.02 -4.74
CA ASN A 166 15.74 -27.24 -3.56
C ASN A 166 15.02 -25.89 -3.55
N ALA A 167 14.90 -25.30 -2.37
CA ALA A 167 14.39 -23.96 -2.19
C ALA A 167 15.43 -23.08 -1.50
N TYR A 168 15.50 -21.81 -1.90
CA TYR A 168 16.47 -20.84 -1.43
C TYR A 168 15.78 -19.53 -1.11
N LEU A 169 16.36 -18.74 -0.22
CA LEU A 169 15.90 -17.40 0.12
C LEU A 169 17.10 -16.44 0.02
N VAL A 170 16.98 -15.39 -0.77
CA VAL A 170 17.89 -14.24 -0.69
C VAL A 170 17.27 -13.18 0.19
N HIS A 171 18.08 -12.48 1.00
CA HIS A 171 17.62 -11.39 1.84
C HIS A 171 18.72 -10.35 2.08
N ALA A 172 18.32 -9.21 2.64
CA ALA A 172 19.19 -8.12 3.05
C ALA A 172 19.13 -7.89 4.57
N PHE A 173 19.79 -6.83 5.05
CA PHE A 173 19.86 -6.48 6.46
C PHE A 173 19.53 -5.00 6.72
N ALA A 174 18.70 -4.74 7.72
CA ALA A 174 18.43 -3.41 8.26
C ALA A 174 19.49 -3.01 9.29
N GLY A 175 20.41 -2.13 8.92
CA GLY A 175 21.51 -1.71 9.79
C GLY A 175 21.08 -1.17 11.14
N SER A 176 19.89 -0.56 11.21
CA SER A 176 19.33 -0.04 12.47
C SER A 176 18.91 -1.14 13.47
N ARG A 177 18.84 -2.40 13.05
CA ARG A 177 18.43 -3.55 13.89
C ARG A 177 19.54 -4.60 14.01
N SER A 178 20.22 -4.92 12.91
CA SER A 178 21.26 -5.95 12.87
C SER A 178 22.69 -5.41 13.09
N GLY A 179 22.87 -4.08 13.04
CA GLY A 179 24.20 -3.46 13.10
C GLY A 179 25.03 -3.57 11.80
N ILE A 180 24.49 -4.21 10.76
CA ILE A 180 25.09 -4.31 9.43
C ILE A 180 24.03 -4.05 8.36
N LYS A 181 24.45 -3.52 7.20
CA LYS A 181 23.66 -3.35 5.98
C LYS A 181 24.53 -3.51 4.74
N SER A 182 23.99 -3.27 3.57
CA SER A 182 24.74 -3.27 2.29
C SER A 182 25.34 -4.63 1.91
N ILE A 183 24.75 -5.71 2.36
CA ILE A 183 25.14 -7.08 2.00
C ILE A 183 23.89 -7.92 1.65
N LEU A 184 24.07 -8.89 0.76
CA LEU A 184 23.06 -9.88 0.43
C LEU A 184 23.52 -11.28 0.81
N VAL A 185 22.61 -12.04 1.41
CA VAL A 185 22.85 -13.42 1.86
C VAL A 185 21.83 -14.35 1.22
N VAL A 186 22.26 -15.54 0.82
CA VAL A 186 21.40 -16.63 0.33
C VAL A 186 21.42 -17.77 1.31
N ASN A 187 20.23 -18.14 1.78
CA ASN A 187 20.00 -19.30 2.65
C ASN A 187 19.33 -20.44 1.88
N LYS A 188 19.58 -21.66 2.31
CA LYS A 188 18.79 -22.82 1.91
C LYS A 188 17.52 -22.92 2.76
N MET A 189 16.39 -23.24 2.12
CA MET A 189 15.13 -23.53 2.79
C MET A 189 14.77 -25.03 2.66
N ASN A 190 13.84 -25.51 3.48
CA ASN A 190 13.14 -26.75 3.19
C ASN A 190 12.32 -26.59 1.90
N ARG A 191 11.97 -27.72 1.26
CA ARG A 191 11.29 -27.73 -0.05
C ARG A 191 9.94 -27.02 -0.04
N GLU A 192 9.26 -27.07 1.09
CA GLU A 192 7.96 -26.40 1.31
C GLU A 192 8.11 -24.87 1.50
N GLY A 193 9.34 -24.34 1.65
CA GLY A 193 9.61 -22.92 1.89
C GLY A 193 9.19 -22.42 3.28
N THR A 194 8.98 -23.32 4.24
CA THR A 194 8.43 -22.97 5.56
C THR A 194 9.48 -22.84 6.66
N ARG A 195 10.75 -23.07 6.33
CA ARG A 195 11.86 -23.00 7.31
C ARG A 195 13.20 -22.76 6.63
N ILE A 196 14.03 -21.89 7.20
CA ILE A 196 15.46 -21.72 6.87
C ILE A 196 16.25 -22.85 7.49
N LEU A 197 17.22 -23.42 6.75
CA LEU A 197 17.97 -24.63 7.14
C LEU A 197 19.43 -24.37 7.53
N ASP A 198 20.00 -23.21 7.18
CA ASP A 198 21.41 -22.87 7.38
C ASP A 198 21.59 -21.42 7.85
N ASP A 199 22.84 -21.02 8.07
CA ASP A 199 23.21 -19.64 8.45
C ASP A 199 23.40 -18.72 7.24
N GLY A 200 23.29 -19.26 6.01
CA GLY A 200 23.40 -18.57 4.75
C GLY A 200 24.82 -18.30 4.26
N VAL A 201 24.90 -17.93 2.99
CA VAL A 201 26.15 -17.59 2.30
C VAL A 201 26.08 -16.13 1.86
N LEU A 202 27.09 -15.33 2.22
CA LEU A 202 27.28 -13.98 1.70
C LEU A 202 27.56 -14.07 0.19
N VAL A 203 26.66 -13.53 -0.62
CA VAL A 203 26.75 -13.59 -2.10
C VAL A 203 27.11 -12.26 -2.73
N PHE A 204 26.88 -11.16 -2.03
CA PHE A 204 27.26 -9.82 -2.50
C PHE A 204 27.55 -8.88 -1.34
N ASP A 205 28.66 -8.15 -1.45
CA ASP A 205 29.06 -7.07 -0.53
C ASP A 205 29.10 -5.75 -1.29
N GLY A 206 28.17 -4.86 -0.97
CA GLY A 206 27.99 -3.55 -1.59
C GLY A 206 28.71 -2.40 -0.89
N HIS A 207 29.42 -2.63 0.22
CA HIS A 207 30.01 -1.55 1.02
C HIS A 207 30.93 -0.62 0.22
N ALA A 208 31.65 -1.15 -0.76
CA ALA A 208 32.65 -0.36 -1.51
C ALA A 208 32.02 0.57 -2.58
N ALA A 209 30.96 0.12 -3.27
CA ALA A 209 30.43 0.83 -4.44
C ALA A 209 28.89 0.87 -4.51
N ASP A 210 28.21 0.00 -3.80
CA ASP A 210 26.76 -0.17 -3.87
C ASP A 210 26.15 -0.09 -2.46
N ALA A 211 26.55 0.93 -1.72
CA ALA A 211 26.08 1.16 -0.36
C ALA A 211 24.54 1.15 -0.30
N THR A 212 24.01 0.59 0.78
CA THR A 212 22.56 0.37 0.94
C THR A 212 21.98 -0.57 -0.13
N VAL A 213 22.76 -1.59 -0.59
CA VAL A 213 22.17 -2.66 -1.38
C VAL A 213 21.21 -3.45 -0.50
N GLU A 214 19.96 -3.59 -0.97
CA GLU A 214 18.84 -4.20 -0.26
C GLU A 214 17.81 -4.73 -1.28
N GLY A 215 16.58 -5.05 -0.89
CA GLY A 215 15.47 -5.37 -1.80
C GLY A 215 15.73 -6.47 -2.83
N PRO A 216 16.50 -7.53 -2.57
CA PRO A 216 16.87 -8.49 -3.60
C PRO A 216 15.68 -9.28 -4.12
N LYS A 217 15.63 -9.52 -5.45
CA LYS A 217 14.63 -10.37 -6.11
C LYS A 217 15.34 -11.42 -6.97
N PHE A 218 15.05 -12.69 -6.71
CA PHE A 218 15.56 -13.79 -7.53
C PHE A 218 14.80 -13.93 -8.85
N LEU A 219 15.56 -14.24 -9.91
CA LEU A 219 15.06 -14.78 -11.17
C LEU A 219 16.05 -15.84 -11.68
N LYS A 220 15.54 -17.00 -12.17
CA LYS A 220 16.33 -17.96 -12.94
C LYS A 220 15.95 -17.84 -14.42
N LYS A 221 16.94 -17.58 -15.28
CA LYS A 221 16.71 -17.39 -16.71
C LYS A 221 17.93 -17.87 -17.52
N ASP A 222 17.68 -18.65 -18.59
CA ASP A 222 18.70 -19.12 -19.55
C ASP A 222 19.92 -19.79 -18.87
N GLY A 223 19.68 -20.56 -17.78
CA GLY A 223 20.71 -21.26 -17.03
C GLY A 223 21.56 -20.37 -16.11
N TYR A 224 21.11 -19.13 -15.87
CA TYR A 224 21.72 -18.21 -14.91
C TYR A 224 20.76 -17.88 -13.77
N TYR A 225 21.32 -17.67 -12.58
CA TYR A 225 20.66 -17.04 -11.45
C TYR A 225 20.91 -15.54 -11.51
N TYR A 226 19.84 -14.78 -11.37
CA TYR A 226 19.87 -13.33 -11.26
C TYR A 226 19.38 -12.91 -9.89
N ILE A 227 20.02 -11.91 -9.31
CA ILE A 227 19.52 -11.16 -8.17
C ILE A 227 19.39 -9.70 -8.62
N PHE A 228 18.16 -9.20 -8.67
CA PHE A 228 17.91 -7.78 -8.91
C PHE A 228 17.84 -7.08 -7.56
N ALA A 229 18.71 -6.12 -7.31
CA ALA A 229 18.79 -5.44 -6.03
C ALA A 229 19.01 -3.94 -6.22
N PRO A 230 18.25 -3.07 -5.53
CA PRO A 230 18.54 -1.64 -5.48
C PRO A 230 19.76 -1.34 -4.64
N ALA A 231 20.42 -0.22 -4.94
CA ALA A 231 21.50 0.35 -4.12
C ALA A 231 21.42 1.88 -4.11
N GLY A 232 22.17 2.56 -3.25
CA GLY A 232 22.22 4.03 -3.20
C GLY A 232 21.11 4.71 -2.40
N GLY A 233 20.14 3.95 -1.87
CA GLY A 233 19.03 4.44 -1.05
C GLY A 233 17.89 5.08 -1.85
N VAL A 234 16.75 5.32 -1.19
CA VAL A 234 15.47 5.63 -1.84
C VAL A 234 15.43 6.95 -2.62
N ALA A 235 16.22 7.93 -2.25
CA ALA A 235 16.21 9.25 -2.89
C ALA A 235 17.09 9.35 -4.14
N THR A 236 18.16 8.56 -4.21
CA THR A 236 19.23 8.70 -5.22
C THR A 236 19.73 7.37 -5.77
N GLY A 237 19.02 6.28 -5.47
CA GLY A 237 19.46 4.92 -5.79
C GLY A 237 19.34 4.54 -7.27
N TRP A 238 19.86 3.38 -7.56
CA TRP A 238 19.84 2.73 -8.86
C TRP A 238 19.53 1.23 -8.70
N GLN A 239 19.18 0.57 -9.79
CA GLN A 239 18.91 -0.87 -9.82
C GLN A 239 20.10 -1.63 -10.34
N LEU A 240 20.54 -2.65 -9.60
CA LEU A 240 21.54 -3.63 -10.01
C LEU A 240 20.89 -4.90 -10.56
N ALA A 241 21.58 -5.54 -11.49
CA ALA A 241 21.43 -6.94 -11.82
C ALA A 241 22.75 -7.68 -11.51
N LEU A 242 22.67 -8.68 -10.65
CA LEU A 242 23.75 -9.60 -10.32
C LEU A 242 23.46 -10.92 -11.04
N ARG A 243 24.44 -11.49 -11.75
CA ARG A 243 24.28 -12.70 -12.56
C ARG A 243 25.33 -13.75 -12.23
N SER A 244 24.93 -15.00 -12.06
CA SER A 244 25.84 -16.15 -11.85
C SER A 244 25.27 -17.44 -12.42
N LYS A 245 26.16 -18.41 -12.71
CA LYS A 245 25.76 -19.80 -13.01
C LYS A 245 25.57 -20.64 -11.76
N ASN A 246 26.01 -20.15 -10.61
CA ASN A 246 25.85 -20.82 -9.32
C ASN A 246 25.04 -19.89 -8.39
N ILE A 247 24.07 -20.45 -7.67
CA ILE A 247 23.18 -19.70 -6.80
C ILE A 247 23.94 -18.98 -5.66
N TYR A 248 25.08 -19.49 -5.27
CA TYR A 248 25.97 -18.87 -4.28
C TYR A 248 27.07 -17.97 -4.89
N GLY A 249 27.01 -17.72 -6.21
CA GLY A 249 27.98 -16.89 -6.91
C GLY A 249 29.25 -17.62 -7.35
N PRO A 250 30.33 -16.89 -7.70
CA PRO A 250 30.40 -15.42 -7.68
C PRO A 250 29.44 -14.77 -8.70
N TYR A 251 28.94 -13.60 -8.35
CA TYR A 251 28.02 -12.84 -9.21
C TYR A 251 28.74 -11.73 -9.98
N GLU A 252 28.51 -11.67 -11.29
CA GLU A 252 28.84 -10.54 -12.15
C GLU A 252 27.78 -9.44 -11.96
N LYS A 253 28.21 -8.18 -11.79
CA LYS A 253 27.35 -7.04 -11.50
C LYS A 253 27.21 -6.10 -12.69
N LYS A 254 25.99 -5.56 -12.90
CA LYS A 254 25.72 -4.43 -13.79
C LYS A 254 24.65 -3.51 -13.22
N VAL A 255 24.80 -2.17 -13.39
CA VAL A 255 23.71 -1.21 -13.24
C VAL A 255 22.77 -1.38 -14.43
N VAL A 256 21.47 -1.47 -14.21
CA VAL A 256 20.47 -1.74 -15.25
C VAL A 256 19.37 -0.70 -15.35
N LEU A 257 19.29 0.19 -14.33
CA LEU A 257 18.41 1.37 -14.30
C LEU A 257 19.01 2.40 -13.35
N ALA A 258 19.10 3.63 -13.79
CA ALA A 258 19.46 4.79 -12.98
C ALA A 258 18.63 6.00 -13.40
N GLN A 259 18.62 7.06 -12.60
CA GLN A 259 17.82 8.27 -12.89
C GLN A 259 18.17 8.89 -14.24
N GLY A 260 19.45 8.94 -14.59
CA GLY A 260 19.91 9.65 -15.78
C GLY A 260 19.47 11.11 -15.79
N ASN A 261 18.99 11.57 -16.95
CA ASN A 261 18.49 12.93 -17.15
C ASN A 261 16.99 13.08 -16.91
N THR A 262 16.36 12.17 -16.14
CA THR A 262 14.91 12.15 -15.91
C THR A 262 14.51 12.78 -14.57
N ALA A 263 13.22 13.09 -14.42
CA ALA A 263 12.64 13.57 -13.17
C ALA A 263 12.32 12.44 -12.16
N ILE A 264 12.54 11.16 -12.54
CA ILE A 264 12.26 10.01 -11.67
C ILE A 264 13.52 9.71 -10.86
N ASN A 265 13.64 10.31 -9.68
CA ASN A 265 14.76 10.12 -8.78
C ASN A 265 14.72 8.72 -8.15
N GLY A 266 15.91 8.18 -7.85
CA GLY A 266 16.07 6.91 -7.15
C GLY A 266 15.23 5.77 -7.72
N PRO A 267 15.23 5.51 -9.05
CA PRO A 267 14.37 4.48 -9.64
C PRO A 267 14.91 3.11 -9.25
N HIS A 268 14.31 2.49 -8.25
CA HIS A 268 14.80 1.22 -7.75
C HIS A 268 13.74 0.41 -7.01
N GLN A 269 14.10 -0.79 -6.63
CA GLN A 269 13.35 -1.80 -5.87
C GLN A 269 11.99 -2.13 -6.47
N GLY A 270 11.91 -3.32 -7.03
CA GLY A 270 10.70 -3.76 -7.69
C GLY A 270 10.86 -5.14 -8.32
N ALA A 271 10.05 -5.43 -9.32
CA ALA A 271 9.97 -6.72 -9.96
C ALA A 271 10.17 -6.65 -11.48
N LEU A 272 10.96 -7.58 -12.00
CA LEU A 272 11.07 -7.83 -13.43
C LEU A 272 10.06 -8.91 -13.83
N VAL A 273 9.11 -8.58 -14.71
CA VAL A 273 7.98 -9.42 -15.11
C VAL A 273 7.93 -9.56 -16.63
N ASP A 274 7.70 -10.77 -17.12
CA ASP A 274 7.45 -11.02 -18.54
C ASP A 274 5.94 -10.95 -18.86
N THR A 275 5.62 -10.68 -20.12
CA THR A 275 4.27 -10.88 -20.67
C THR A 275 4.16 -12.25 -21.34
N GLN A 276 2.93 -12.72 -21.58
CA GLN A 276 2.68 -13.95 -22.35
C GLN A 276 3.21 -13.90 -23.79
N ASN A 277 3.55 -12.71 -24.30
CA ASN A 277 4.13 -12.49 -25.61
C ASN A 277 5.67 -12.30 -25.58
N GLY A 278 6.30 -12.52 -24.40
CA GLY A 278 7.75 -12.50 -24.25
C GLY A 278 8.36 -11.10 -24.10
N GLU A 279 7.56 -10.05 -23.99
CA GLU A 279 8.08 -8.73 -23.58
C GLU A 279 8.41 -8.75 -22.10
N TRP A 280 9.41 -7.98 -21.70
CA TRP A 280 9.82 -7.82 -20.31
C TRP A 280 9.56 -6.40 -19.82
N TRP A 281 9.15 -6.28 -18.57
CA TRP A 281 8.78 -5.03 -17.93
C TRP A 281 9.29 -4.98 -16.49
N PHE A 282 9.75 -3.81 -16.06
CA PHE A 282 10.20 -3.60 -14.69
C PHE A 282 9.23 -2.67 -13.96
N VAL A 283 8.63 -3.19 -12.90
CA VAL A 283 7.82 -2.42 -11.94
C VAL A 283 8.74 -1.94 -10.82
N HIS A 284 8.75 -0.65 -10.51
CA HIS A 284 9.56 -0.10 -9.41
C HIS A 284 8.86 1.09 -8.76
N PHE A 285 9.38 1.58 -7.64
CA PHE A 285 8.85 2.78 -7.04
C PHE A 285 9.75 4.02 -7.23
N GLN A 286 9.17 5.18 -6.99
CA GLN A 286 9.83 6.47 -6.77
C GLN A 286 9.35 7.03 -5.43
N ASP A 287 10.25 7.45 -4.53
CA ASP A 287 9.90 8.14 -3.30
C ASP A 287 9.57 9.61 -3.61
N ARG A 288 8.36 10.03 -3.25
CA ARG A 288 7.84 11.38 -3.50
C ARG A 288 7.42 12.09 -2.20
N GLY A 289 8.08 11.77 -1.09
CA GLY A 289 7.83 12.38 0.22
C GLY A 289 6.37 12.21 0.67
N PRO A 290 5.59 13.29 0.82
CA PRO A 290 4.21 13.20 1.31
C PRO A 290 3.27 12.38 0.43
N TYR A 291 3.59 12.16 -0.84
CA TYR A 291 2.80 11.29 -1.73
C TYR A 291 3.16 9.80 -1.59
N GLY A 292 4.22 9.51 -0.82
CA GLY A 292 4.74 8.17 -0.60
C GLY A 292 5.52 7.62 -1.80
N ARG A 293 5.62 6.31 -1.87
CA ARG A 293 6.37 5.58 -2.90
C ARG A 293 5.43 5.14 -4.01
N VAL A 294 5.33 6.00 -5.03
CA VAL A 294 4.48 5.78 -6.21
C VAL A 294 5.12 4.78 -7.16
N VAL A 295 4.30 3.99 -7.87
CA VAL A 295 4.77 2.86 -8.68
C VAL A 295 4.88 3.24 -10.15
N HIS A 296 6.01 2.92 -10.75
CA HIS A 296 6.32 3.12 -12.17
C HIS A 296 6.43 1.78 -12.91
N LEU A 297 6.25 1.82 -14.21
CA LEU A 297 6.44 0.69 -15.13
C LEU A 297 7.44 1.09 -16.21
N GLN A 298 8.49 0.26 -16.42
CA GLN A 298 9.53 0.52 -17.41
C GLN A 298 9.58 -0.62 -18.43
N PRO A 299 9.63 -0.32 -19.75
CA PRO A 299 9.96 -1.34 -20.75
C PRO A 299 11.35 -1.90 -20.48
N THR A 300 11.58 -3.16 -20.79
CA THR A 300 12.87 -3.80 -20.53
C THR A 300 13.31 -4.63 -21.74
N VAL A 301 14.55 -4.47 -22.14
CA VAL A 301 15.17 -5.20 -23.25
C VAL A 301 16.42 -5.93 -22.77
N TRP A 302 16.54 -7.21 -23.05
CA TRP A 302 17.73 -7.99 -22.72
C TRP A 302 18.83 -7.77 -23.76
N LYS A 303 20.02 -7.32 -23.30
CA LYS A 303 21.23 -7.11 -24.11
C LYS A 303 22.42 -7.83 -23.47
N SER A 304 23.10 -8.71 -24.18
CA SER A 304 24.29 -9.44 -23.69
C SER A 304 24.08 -10.15 -22.34
N GLY A 305 22.86 -10.66 -22.11
CA GLY A 305 22.51 -11.38 -20.88
C GLY A 305 22.23 -10.51 -19.65
N PHE A 306 22.06 -9.18 -19.82
CA PHE A 306 21.56 -8.27 -18.79
C PHE A 306 20.35 -7.48 -19.31
N PRO A 307 19.38 -7.16 -18.45
CA PRO A 307 18.28 -6.28 -18.84
C PRO A 307 18.76 -4.82 -18.89
N VAL A 308 18.23 -4.06 -19.83
CA VAL A 308 18.24 -2.61 -19.86
C VAL A 308 16.82 -2.17 -19.56
N MET A 309 16.58 -1.53 -18.43
CA MET A 309 15.25 -1.16 -17.94
C MET A 309 14.97 0.31 -18.26
N GLY A 310 13.85 0.61 -18.95
CA GLY A 310 13.54 1.94 -19.46
C GLY A 310 14.15 2.20 -20.85
N ALA A 311 14.54 3.45 -21.11
CA ALA A 311 15.23 3.86 -22.32
C ALA A 311 16.76 3.84 -22.13
N ASP A 312 17.51 3.71 -23.22
CA ASP A 312 18.98 3.74 -23.25
C ASP A 312 19.40 4.76 -24.32
N PRO A 313 19.29 6.07 -24.04
CA PRO A 313 19.44 7.13 -25.04
C PRO A 313 20.87 7.33 -25.50
N ASP A 314 21.87 7.02 -24.68
CA ASP A 314 23.30 7.15 -24.98
C ASP A 314 23.98 5.83 -25.35
N GLY A 315 23.27 4.70 -25.22
CA GLY A 315 23.75 3.39 -25.62
C GLY A 315 24.77 2.75 -24.68
N ASP A 316 24.91 3.25 -23.45
CA ASP A 316 25.87 2.71 -22.47
C ASP A 316 25.36 1.41 -21.82
N GLY A 317 24.11 1.07 -22.05
CA GLY A 317 23.43 -0.14 -21.54
C GLY A 317 22.91 0.00 -20.12
N ASN A 318 22.90 1.22 -19.55
CA ASN A 318 22.15 1.56 -18.35
C ASN A 318 20.82 2.16 -18.80
N GLY A 319 19.70 1.68 -18.25
CA GLY A 319 18.40 2.24 -18.57
C GLY A 319 18.12 3.53 -17.80
N GLU A 320 17.30 4.39 -18.40
CA GLU A 320 16.71 5.57 -17.78
C GLU A 320 15.19 5.46 -17.76
N PRO A 321 14.49 5.90 -16.68
CA PRO A 321 13.04 5.79 -16.60
C PRO A 321 12.31 6.56 -17.71
N VAL A 322 11.21 5.98 -18.23
CA VAL A 322 10.30 6.68 -19.16
C VAL A 322 9.08 7.21 -18.40
N MET A 323 8.60 8.40 -18.80
CA MET A 323 7.36 8.98 -18.23
C MET A 323 6.10 8.53 -18.97
N THR A 324 6.21 8.27 -20.26
CA THR A 324 5.11 7.79 -21.12
C THR A 324 5.65 6.76 -22.08
N PHE A 325 4.92 5.67 -22.28
CA PHE A 325 5.30 4.63 -23.23
C PHE A 325 4.07 3.90 -23.76
N LYS A 326 4.24 3.07 -24.80
CA LYS A 326 3.21 2.14 -25.26
C LYS A 326 2.91 1.10 -24.19
N LYS A 327 1.67 0.68 -24.07
CA LYS A 327 1.28 -0.38 -23.13
C LYS A 327 1.94 -1.71 -23.46
N PRO A 328 2.15 -2.59 -22.45
CA PRO A 328 2.60 -3.97 -22.68
C PRO A 328 1.72 -4.70 -23.69
N ASN A 329 2.37 -5.46 -24.59
CA ASN A 329 1.64 -6.32 -25.52
C ASN A 329 1.19 -7.60 -24.77
N VAL A 330 -0.09 -7.67 -24.51
CA VAL A 330 -0.77 -8.81 -23.88
C VAL A 330 -1.83 -9.44 -24.80
N SER A 331 -1.72 -9.20 -26.11
CA SER A 331 -2.62 -9.70 -27.18
C SER A 331 -4.07 -9.24 -27.10
N LYS A 332 -4.49 -8.57 -26.03
CA LYS A 332 -5.86 -8.11 -25.79
C LYS A 332 -5.88 -6.71 -25.21
N THR A 333 -6.94 -5.96 -25.47
CA THR A 333 -7.21 -4.70 -24.79
C THR A 333 -8.15 -4.94 -23.61
N TYR A 334 -7.81 -4.38 -22.46
CA TYR A 334 -8.61 -4.49 -21.26
C TYR A 334 -9.21 -3.14 -20.87
N PRO A 335 -10.37 -3.12 -20.21
CA PRO A 335 -10.97 -1.88 -19.70
C PRO A 335 -10.05 -1.17 -18.72
N ILE A 336 -10.10 0.15 -18.72
CA ILE A 336 -9.44 0.99 -17.73
C ILE A 336 -9.90 0.57 -16.33
N ALA A 337 -8.95 0.42 -15.43
CA ALA A 337 -9.19 0.10 -14.04
C ALA A 337 -8.19 0.83 -13.13
N THR A 338 -8.62 1.14 -11.92
CA THR A 338 -7.80 1.74 -10.87
C THR A 338 -8.08 1.06 -9.54
N PRO A 339 -7.18 1.12 -8.55
CA PRO A 339 -7.55 0.87 -7.17
C PRO A 339 -8.71 1.79 -6.76
N PRO A 340 -9.62 1.37 -5.87
CA PRO A 340 -10.68 2.22 -5.37
C PRO A 340 -10.10 3.36 -4.53
N ASP A 341 -10.74 4.53 -4.59
CA ASP A 341 -10.46 5.69 -3.74
C ASP A 341 -11.73 6.15 -2.98
N SER A 342 -12.78 6.46 -3.70
CA SER A 342 -14.05 6.88 -3.11
C SER A 342 -14.84 5.69 -2.52
N ASP A 343 -15.70 5.96 -1.53
CA ASP A 343 -16.51 4.95 -0.88
C ASP A 343 -17.90 5.49 -0.55
N GLU A 344 -18.93 4.77 -0.98
CA GLU A 344 -20.34 5.08 -0.70
C GLU A 344 -20.87 4.29 0.52
N PHE A 345 -20.02 3.50 1.16
CA PHE A 345 -20.32 2.66 2.33
C PHE A 345 -21.62 1.84 2.23
N SER A 346 -21.99 1.45 1.01
CA SER A 346 -23.21 0.68 0.72
C SER A 346 -23.03 -0.84 0.87
N GLY A 347 -21.80 -1.30 1.09
CA GLY A 347 -21.44 -2.71 1.24
C GLY A 347 -21.52 -3.22 2.69
N ASN A 348 -21.33 -4.53 2.86
CA ASN A 348 -21.27 -5.20 4.16
C ASN A 348 -19.86 -5.14 4.80
N GLU A 349 -18.86 -4.65 4.08
CA GLU A 349 -17.48 -4.53 4.53
C GLU A 349 -16.95 -3.11 4.26
N ILE A 350 -15.99 -2.68 5.05
CA ILE A 350 -15.22 -1.46 4.80
C ILE A 350 -14.42 -1.69 3.51
N GLY A 351 -14.40 -0.70 2.61
CA GLY A 351 -13.70 -0.79 1.33
C GLY A 351 -12.22 -1.15 1.50
N ARG A 352 -11.67 -1.90 0.56
CA ARG A 352 -10.27 -2.40 0.63
C ARG A 352 -9.23 -1.29 0.63
N GLN A 353 -9.53 -0.10 0.19
CA GLN A 353 -8.66 1.07 0.22
C GLN A 353 -8.40 1.60 1.64
N TRP A 354 -9.22 1.23 2.61
CA TRP A 354 -9.10 1.68 3.99
C TRP A 354 -8.17 0.79 4.81
N GLN A 355 -7.33 1.42 5.61
CA GLN A 355 -6.43 0.75 6.54
C GLN A 355 -6.44 1.46 7.89
N TRP A 356 -6.41 0.67 8.95
CA TRP A 356 -6.20 1.13 10.31
C TRP A 356 -4.71 1.38 10.58
N HIS A 357 -4.43 2.22 11.56
CA HIS A 357 -3.07 2.59 11.98
C HIS A 357 -2.41 1.55 12.92
N GLY A 358 -3.13 0.51 13.28
CA GLY A 358 -2.73 -0.66 14.05
C GLY A 358 -3.84 -1.70 14.02
N ASN A 359 -3.67 -2.83 14.71
CA ASN A 359 -4.69 -3.87 14.79
C ASN A 359 -6.00 -3.30 15.29
N SER A 360 -7.06 -3.52 14.52
CA SER A 360 -8.36 -2.92 14.76
C SER A 360 -9.23 -3.76 15.70
N GLU A 361 -10.21 -3.11 16.30
CA GLU A 361 -11.28 -3.75 17.04
C GLU A 361 -12.61 -3.50 16.32
N ALA A 362 -13.47 -4.54 16.20
CA ALA A 362 -14.74 -4.46 15.49
C ALA A 362 -15.67 -3.32 15.99
N ARG A 363 -15.54 -2.95 17.27
CA ARG A 363 -16.34 -1.87 17.86
C ARG A 363 -15.93 -0.46 17.43
N TRP A 364 -14.80 -0.26 16.75
CA TRP A 364 -14.36 1.07 16.33
C TRP A 364 -15.19 1.62 15.17
N ALA A 365 -15.44 0.76 14.16
CA ALA A 365 -16.30 1.10 13.04
C ALA A 365 -16.88 -0.15 12.39
N PHE A 366 -18.06 -0.02 11.84
CA PHE A 366 -18.72 -1.07 11.07
C PHE A 366 -19.66 -0.48 10.02
N PRO A 367 -19.74 -1.11 8.84
CA PRO A 367 -20.75 -0.75 7.85
C PRO A 367 -22.15 -0.99 8.38
N PHE A 368 -23.05 -0.11 8.02
CA PHE A 368 -24.48 -0.22 8.29
C PHE A 368 -25.27 -0.18 6.97
N PRO A 369 -25.32 -1.31 6.24
CA PRO A 369 -25.79 -1.35 4.83
C PRO A 369 -27.21 -0.85 4.64
N GLU A 370 -28.10 -1.10 5.63
CA GLU A 370 -29.49 -0.65 5.59
C GLU A 370 -29.64 0.88 5.49
N LYS A 371 -28.62 1.60 5.96
CA LYS A 371 -28.54 3.07 5.89
C LYS A 371 -27.51 3.55 4.88
N SER A 372 -26.73 2.62 4.28
CA SER A 372 -25.58 2.94 3.41
C SER A 372 -24.62 3.92 4.10
N VAL A 373 -24.18 3.61 5.34
CA VAL A 373 -23.23 4.42 6.10
C VAL A 373 -22.15 3.55 6.74
N LEU A 374 -20.98 4.14 6.94
CA LEU A 374 -20.00 3.63 7.87
C LEU A 374 -20.23 4.30 9.23
N ARG A 375 -20.60 3.51 10.24
CA ARG A 375 -20.71 3.99 11.61
C ARG A 375 -19.38 3.85 12.35
N MET A 376 -18.86 4.95 12.87
CA MET A 376 -17.73 4.98 13.77
C MET A 376 -18.20 5.31 15.19
N ASN A 377 -17.67 4.59 16.19
CA ASN A 377 -17.91 4.87 17.59
C ASN A 377 -16.72 5.62 18.18
N SER A 378 -16.96 6.50 19.16
CA SER A 378 -15.87 7.17 19.86
C SER A 378 -15.07 6.15 20.68
N VAL A 379 -13.74 6.14 20.48
CA VAL A 379 -12.80 5.25 21.16
C VAL A 379 -12.09 6.02 22.27
N GLN A 380 -11.96 5.38 23.43
CA GLN A 380 -11.22 5.98 24.53
C GLN A 380 -9.77 6.24 24.15
N LEU A 381 -9.26 7.43 24.47
CA LEU A 381 -7.84 7.76 24.33
C LEU A 381 -6.97 6.78 25.13
N PRO A 382 -5.84 6.30 24.57
CA PRO A 382 -4.92 5.42 25.31
C PRO A 382 -4.27 6.16 26.47
N GLU A 383 -3.80 5.41 27.45
CA GLU A 383 -2.99 5.95 28.53
C GLU A 383 -1.70 6.58 27.98
N GLY A 384 -1.36 7.76 28.48
CA GLY A 384 -0.19 8.52 28.01
C GLY A 384 -0.36 9.20 26.64
N TYR A 385 -1.59 9.26 26.10
CA TYR A 385 -1.89 9.95 24.85
C TYR A 385 -1.33 11.37 24.81
N LYS A 386 -0.64 11.70 23.74
CA LYS A 386 -0.07 13.03 23.50
C LYS A 386 -0.74 13.72 22.31
N ASN A 387 -0.90 12.97 21.21
CA ASN A 387 -1.50 13.45 19.97
C ASN A 387 -1.95 12.26 19.09
N LEU A 388 -2.48 12.50 17.87
CA LEU A 388 -3.03 11.43 17.03
C LEU A 388 -1.99 10.39 16.57
N TRP A 389 -0.69 10.67 16.70
CA TRP A 389 0.38 9.71 16.39
C TRP A 389 0.28 8.45 17.25
N ASP A 390 -0.26 8.57 18.46
CA ASP A 390 -0.40 7.46 19.40
C ASP A 390 -1.64 6.58 19.15
N LEU A 391 -2.53 6.96 18.19
CA LEU A 391 -3.82 6.31 18.02
C LEU A 391 -3.79 5.17 17.00
N PRO A 392 -4.18 3.93 17.37
CA PRO A 392 -4.36 2.83 16.42
C PRO A 392 -5.67 2.95 15.62
N ASN A 393 -6.68 3.66 16.13
CA ASN A 393 -8.02 3.78 15.54
C ASN A 393 -8.18 4.93 14.54
N LEU A 394 -7.12 5.24 13.78
CA LEU A 394 -7.19 6.07 12.58
C LEU A 394 -7.53 5.18 11.39
N LEU A 395 -8.65 5.45 10.72
CA LEU A 395 -9.07 4.76 9.49
C LEU A 395 -8.69 5.62 8.30
N LEU A 396 -7.65 5.23 7.57
CA LEU A 396 -6.95 6.08 6.63
C LEU A 396 -6.85 5.45 5.23
N GLN A 397 -6.76 6.30 4.22
CA GLN A 397 -6.39 5.95 2.84
C GLN A 397 -5.09 6.64 2.42
N LYS A 398 -4.39 6.07 1.43
CA LYS A 398 -3.26 6.68 0.73
C LYS A 398 -3.74 7.93 -0.04
N PHE A 399 -2.87 8.90 -0.27
CA PHE A 399 -3.14 9.94 -1.27
C PHE A 399 -3.27 9.28 -2.64
N PRO A 400 -4.36 9.54 -3.39
CA PRO A 400 -4.60 8.88 -4.68
C PRO A 400 -4.01 9.65 -5.88
N ALA A 401 -3.49 10.85 -5.66
CA ALA A 401 -2.93 11.73 -6.68
C ALA A 401 -2.15 12.89 -6.04
N ASP A 402 -1.46 13.70 -6.88
CA ASP A 402 -0.74 14.90 -6.44
C ASP A 402 -1.70 16.03 -6.02
N GLU A 403 -2.85 16.09 -6.67
CA GLU A 403 -3.91 17.05 -6.37
C GLU A 403 -5.25 16.35 -6.31
N PHE A 404 -6.01 16.65 -5.27
CA PHE A 404 -7.35 16.12 -5.08
C PHE A 404 -8.14 16.91 -4.04
N THR A 405 -9.44 16.72 -4.07
CA THR A 405 -10.35 17.16 -3.02
C THR A 405 -11.04 15.92 -2.44
N ALA A 406 -10.86 15.69 -1.14
CA ALA A 406 -11.53 14.63 -0.39
C ALA A 406 -12.69 15.23 0.42
N THR A 407 -13.92 14.78 0.18
CA THR A 407 -15.11 15.27 0.88
C THR A 407 -15.86 14.11 1.51
N ALA A 408 -16.28 14.28 2.77
CA ALA A 408 -17.14 13.36 3.49
C ALA A 408 -18.47 14.02 3.85
N LYS A 409 -19.57 13.28 3.78
CA LYS A 409 -20.86 13.66 4.39
C LYS A 409 -21.02 12.87 5.69
N VAL A 410 -21.31 13.59 6.78
CA VAL A 410 -21.26 13.05 8.14
C VAL A 410 -22.49 13.47 8.92
N ARG A 411 -23.03 12.54 9.71
CA ARG A 411 -23.96 12.80 10.80
C ARG A 411 -23.27 12.42 12.11
N LEU A 412 -23.10 13.41 13.02
CA LEU A 412 -22.41 13.23 14.31
C LEU A 412 -23.41 13.31 15.45
N GLU A 413 -23.39 12.30 16.32
CA GLU A 413 -24.21 12.24 17.54
C GLU A 413 -23.29 12.02 18.76
N PRO A 414 -22.62 13.08 19.26
CA PRO A 414 -21.75 12.99 20.43
C PRO A 414 -22.61 12.80 21.70
N ARG A 415 -22.09 12.04 22.66
CA ARG A 415 -22.74 11.77 23.95
C ARG A 415 -21.99 12.36 25.13
N PHE A 416 -20.68 12.41 25.06
CA PHE A 416 -19.83 12.78 26.17
C PHE A 416 -19.00 14.03 25.88
N GLU A 417 -18.68 14.74 26.95
CA GLU A 417 -17.77 15.89 26.89
C GLU A 417 -16.42 15.50 26.32
N GLY A 418 -15.89 16.32 25.40
CA GLY A 418 -14.60 16.11 24.78
C GLY A 418 -14.56 15.04 23.69
N GLU A 419 -15.69 14.41 23.33
CA GLU A 419 -15.74 13.56 22.14
C GLU A 419 -15.35 14.35 20.90
N ARG A 420 -14.45 13.77 20.09
CA ARG A 420 -13.88 14.45 18.92
C ARG A 420 -13.83 13.52 17.70
N PHE A 421 -14.58 13.90 16.67
CA PHE A 421 -14.55 13.29 15.33
C PHE A 421 -13.84 14.20 14.35
N GLY A 422 -13.10 13.64 13.36
CA GLY A 422 -12.47 14.49 12.34
C GLY A 422 -12.00 13.78 11.08
N LEU A 423 -11.74 14.62 10.05
CA LEU A 423 -11.05 14.27 8.82
C LEU A 423 -9.61 14.76 8.94
N VAL A 424 -8.64 13.85 8.90
CA VAL A 424 -7.22 14.12 9.14
C VAL A 424 -6.38 13.90 7.88
N ILE A 425 -5.39 14.76 7.68
CA ILE A 425 -4.21 14.51 6.83
C ILE A 425 -3.07 14.13 7.77
N MET A 426 -2.68 12.86 7.74
CA MET A 426 -1.78 12.23 8.72
C MET A 426 -0.41 11.93 8.14
N GLY A 427 0.63 12.46 8.72
CA GLY A 427 2.04 12.16 8.54
C GLY A 427 2.81 12.41 9.84
N ILE A 428 4.12 12.60 9.79
CA ILE A 428 4.93 13.03 10.95
C ILE A 428 4.43 14.39 11.48
N ASP A 429 4.09 15.31 10.57
CA ASP A 429 3.23 16.43 10.86
C ASP A 429 1.81 16.08 10.41
N TYR A 430 0.80 16.52 11.14
CA TYR A 430 -0.58 16.36 10.71
C TYR A 430 -1.42 17.60 10.96
N SER A 431 -2.48 17.70 10.18
CA SER A 431 -3.56 18.65 10.42
C SER A 431 -4.90 18.02 10.09
N LEU A 432 -5.94 18.54 10.70
CA LEU A 432 -7.29 17.97 10.57
C LEU A 432 -8.34 19.05 10.65
N ILE A 433 -9.53 18.73 10.16
CA ILE A 433 -10.75 19.42 10.50
C ILE A 433 -11.52 18.54 11.48
N ALA A 434 -11.78 19.04 12.69
CA ALA A 434 -12.38 18.27 13.77
C ALA A 434 -13.62 18.94 14.33
N VAL A 435 -14.58 18.11 14.75
CA VAL A 435 -15.76 18.51 15.52
C VAL A 435 -15.62 17.95 16.93
N THR A 436 -15.60 18.84 17.92
CA THR A 436 -15.44 18.51 19.34
C THR A 436 -16.69 18.90 20.12
N ASN A 437 -17.21 18.00 20.94
CA ASN A 437 -18.30 18.29 21.87
C ASN A 437 -17.77 19.02 23.12
N ARG A 438 -18.29 20.24 23.37
CA ARG A 438 -17.92 21.08 24.54
C ARG A 438 -19.19 21.69 25.14
N GLY A 439 -19.49 21.38 26.37
CA GLY A 439 -20.69 21.86 27.08
C GLY A 439 -21.98 21.49 26.33
N GLY A 440 -22.04 20.28 25.74
CA GLY A 440 -23.20 19.80 24.97
C GLY A 440 -23.39 20.49 23.61
N LYS A 441 -22.40 21.24 23.13
CA LYS A 441 -22.38 21.90 21.80
C LYS A 441 -21.21 21.42 20.97
N SER A 442 -21.42 21.30 19.66
CA SER A 442 -20.38 20.92 18.70
C SER A 442 -19.59 22.14 18.23
N TYR A 443 -18.27 22.09 18.34
CA TYR A 443 -17.35 23.11 17.82
C TYR A 443 -16.47 22.51 16.75
N ILE A 444 -16.39 23.17 15.59
CA ILE A 444 -15.52 22.80 14.47
C ILE A 444 -14.25 23.65 14.49
N SER A 445 -13.09 23.03 14.31
CA SER A 445 -11.79 23.71 14.34
C SER A 445 -10.76 23.00 13.46
N GLN A 446 -9.60 23.66 13.28
CA GLN A 446 -8.42 23.04 12.66
C GLN A 446 -7.31 22.86 13.70
N PRO A 447 -7.12 21.68 14.29
CA PRO A 447 -5.91 21.33 15.01
C PRO A 447 -4.75 21.03 14.07
N ILE A 448 -3.53 21.41 14.49
CA ILE A 448 -2.26 21.14 13.79
C ILE A 448 -1.25 20.61 14.82
N ALA A 449 -0.50 19.58 14.46
CA ALA A 449 0.67 19.10 15.19
C ALA A 449 1.87 18.98 14.27
N SER A 450 2.94 19.65 14.60
CA SER A 450 4.26 19.49 13.95
C SER A 450 5.13 18.59 14.81
N ASP A 451 5.96 17.73 14.17
CA ASP A 451 6.79 16.75 14.87
C ASP A 451 5.96 15.87 15.85
N ALA A 452 4.82 15.37 15.41
CA ALA A 452 3.92 14.57 16.22
C ALA A 452 4.58 13.30 16.76
N ASP A 453 5.53 12.75 16.01
CA ASP A 453 6.37 11.61 16.41
C ASP A 453 7.25 11.88 17.65
N LYS A 454 7.49 13.15 17.97
CA LYS A 454 8.17 13.59 19.21
C LYS A 454 7.21 13.84 20.36
N GLY A 455 5.89 13.65 20.13
CA GLY A 455 4.85 13.90 21.13
C GLY A 455 4.51 15.37 21.32
N THR A 456 4.74 16.22 20.31
CA THR A 456 4.34 17.63 20.32
C THR A 456 2.83 17.75 20.42
N PRO A 457 2.29 18.60 21.30
CA PRO A 457 0.86 18.80 21.44
C PRO A 457 0.25 19.50 20.22
N GLU A 458 -1.04 19.29 20.02
CA GLU A 458 -1.81 20.01 18.99
C GLU A 458 -2.01 21.48 19.36
N THR A 459 -2.00 22.32 18.32
CA THR A 459 -2.46 23.71 18.41
C THR A 459 -3.81 23.83 17.70
N GLU A 460 -4.86 24.20 18.43
CA GLU A 460 -6.19 24.39 17.86
C GLU A 460 -6.32 25.79 17.22
N ILE A 461 -6.82 25.83 15.99
CA ILE A 461 -6.99 27.07 15.23
C ILE A 461 -8.47 27.25 14.87
N SER A 462 -8.96 28.50 15.01
CA SER A 462 -10.26 28.95 14.52
C SER A 462 -11.48 28.15 15.00
N PRO A 463 -11.65 27.87 16.30
CA PRO A 463 -12.85 27.18 16.79
C PRO A 463 -14.11 27.98 16.49
N LYS A 464 -15.13 27.33 15.91
CA LYS A 464 -16.44 27.92 15.57
C LYS A 464 -17.56 26.99 16.03
N LEU A 465 -18.68 27.57 16.46
CA LEU A 465 -19.89 26.79 16.78
C LEU A 465 -20.44 26.16 15.48
N LEU A 466 -20.63 24.84 15.51
CA LEU A 466 -21.33 24.10 14.46
C LEU A 466 -22.79 23.92 14.87
N THR A 467 -23.72 24.37 14.02
CA THR A 467 -25.15 24.45 14.35
C THR A 467 -25.97 23.25 13.84
N SER A 468 -25.33 22.30 13.20
CA SER A 468 -26.00 21.10 12.64
C SER A 468 -25.20 19.84 13.01
N ASN A 469 -25.93 18.75 13.26
CA ASN A 469 -25.34 17.42 13.40
C ASN A 469 -25.05 16.75 12.04
N ASP A 470 -25.69 17.23 10.97
CA ASP A 470 -25.44 16.84 9.59
C ASP A 470 -24.57 17.90 8.93
N PHE A 471 -23.39 17.50 8.44
CA PHE A 471 -22.41 18.40 7.84
C PHE A 471 -21.49 17.68 6.87
N TYR A 472 -20.70 18.46 6.15
CA TYR A 472 -19.67 17.97 5.22
C TYR A 472 -18.30 18.47 5.66
N LEU A 473 -17.31 17.57 5.67
CA LEU A 473 -15.91 17.90 5.88
C LEU A 473 -15.15 17.74 4.58
N ARG A 474 -14.24 18.65 4.30
CA ARG A 474 -13.45 18.68 3.08
C ARG A 474 -11.99 18.98 3.36
N ALA A 475 -11.10 18.18 2.77
CA ALA A 475 -9.67 18.45 2.66
C ALA A 475 -9.30 18.56 1.18
N SER A 476 -8.72 19.68 0.76
CA SER A 476 -8.20 19.88 -0.60
C SER A 476 -6.69 19.86 -0.55
N VAL A 477 -6.06 19.00 -1.33
CA VAL A 477 -4.61 18.86 -1.49
C VAL A 477 -4.23 19.42 -2.85
N LYS A 478 -3.25 20.34 -2.86
CA LYS A 478 -2.71 20.99 -4.05
C LYS A 478 -1.25 20.59 -4.25
N THR A 479 -0.69 20.92 -5.43
CA THR A 479 0.72 20.70 -5.77
C THR A 479 1.64 21.09 -4.62
N GLY A 480 2.63 20.22 -4.31
CA GLY A 480 3.53 20.37 -3.16
C GLY A 480 2.92 19.96 -1.83
N ALA A 481 1.81 19.20 -1.87
CA ALA A 481 1.08 18.67 -0.72
C ALA A 481 0.57 19.76 0.23
N VAL A 482 0.18 20.91 -0.31
CA VAL A 482 -0.46 22.00 0.45
C VAL A 482 -1.93 21.67 0.64
N CYS A 483 -2.35 21.49 1.89
CA CYS A 483 -3.68 21.08 2.30
C CYS A 483 -4.47 22.26 2.87
N ASN A 484 -5.74 22.36 2.48
CA ASN A 484 -6.69 23.34 3.00
C ASN A 484 -7.96 22.61 3.46
N PHE A 485 -8.57 23.11 4.54
CA PHE A 485 -9.77 22.53 5.10
C PHE A 485 -10.97 23.46 4.96
N SER A 486 -12.13 22.87 4.77
CA SER A 486 -13.41 23.57 4.73
C SER A 486 -14.54 22.66 5.17
N TYR A 487 -15.66 23.23 5.56
CA TYR A 487 -16.88 22.52 5.95
C TYR A 487 -18.11 23.15 5.33
N SER A 488 -19.19 22.39 5.30
CA SER A 488 -20.50 22.87 4.85
C SER A 488 -21.61 22.22 5.67
N ILE A 489 -22.73 22.89 5.83
CA ILE A 489 -23.96 22.32 6.43
C ILE A 489 -25.02 21.97 5.37
N ASP A 490 -24.86 22.44 4.13
CA ASP A 490 -25.80 22.24 3.03
C ASP A 490 -25.22 21.41 1.87
N GLY A 491 -23.90 21.09 1.93
CA GLY A 491 -23.17 20.39 0.88
C GLY A 491 -22.89 21.20 -0.38
N LYS A 492 -23.26 22.48 -0.42
CA LYS A 492 -23.10 23.37 -1.57
C LYS A 492 -22.12 24.49 -1.29
N SER A 493 -22.31 25.18 -0.17
CA SER A 493 -21.49 26.32 0.25
C SER A 493 -20.45 25.86 1.27
N PHE A 494 -19.18 25.86 0.89
CA PHE A 494 -18.08 25.46 1.78
C PHE A 494 -17.39 26.67 2.39
N THR A 495 -17.32 26.69 3.71
CA THR A 495 -16.61 27.71 4.49
C THR A 495 -15.21 27.21 4.83
N ALA A 496 -14.18 27.96 4.43
CA ALA A 496 -12.80 27.66 4.80
C ALA A 496 -12.59 27.81 6.32
N ILE A 497 -11.73 26.95 6.88
CA ILE A 497 -11.37 26.97 8.29
C ILE A 497 -9.87 26.81 8.48
N GLY A 498 -9.30 27.62 9.39
CA GLY A 498 -7.90 27.57 9.74
C GLY A 498 -6.98 28.19 8.67
N GLN A 499 -5.83 27.58 8.49
CA GLN A 499 -4.76 28.04 7.59
C GLN A 499 -4.23 26.90 6.72
N PRO A 500 -3.53 27.19 5.59
CA PRO A 500 -2.88 26.16 4.80
C PRO A 500 -1.89 25.34 5.63
N PHE A 501 -1.88 24.03 5.40
CA PHE A 501 -0.98 23.07 6.04
C PHE A 501 -0.19 22.34 4.95
N LYS A 502 1.14 22.26 5.09
CA LYS A 502 1.96 21.45 4.20
C LYS A 502 2.14 20.06 4.79
N ALA A 503 1.57 19.04 4.14
CA ALA A 503 1.70 17.66 4.59
C ALA A 503 3.16 17.19 4.49
N ARG A 504 3.56 16.33 5.43
CA ARG A 504 4.82 15.57 5.41
C ARG A 504 4.50 14.08 5.36
N GLU A 505 5.49 13.31 4.92
CA GLU A 505 5.44 11.84 4.99
C GLU A 505 5.30 11.32 6.42
N GLY A 506 4.87 10.05 6.55
CA GLY A 506 5.00 9.26 7.76
C GLY A 506 6.37 8.57 7.84
N ARG A 507 6.49 7.54 8.67
CA ARG A 507 7.72 6.71 8.74
C ARG A 507 7.69 5.68 7.62
N TRP A 508 8.49 5.89 6.57
CA TRP A 508 8.60 5.06 5.36
C TRP A 508 7.32 5.02 4.49
N ILE A 509 6.33 5.83 4.79
CA ILE A 509 5.04 5.91 4.07
C ILE A 509 4.72 7.36 3.71
N GLY A 510 3.88 7.56 2.70
CA GLY A 510 3.30 8.86 2.40
C GLY A 510 2.32 9.33 3.46
N ALA A 511 1.90 10.59 3.34
CA ALA A 511 0.77 11.09 4.10
C ALA A 511 -0.51 10.34 3.72
N LYS A 512 -1.42 10.23 4.66
CA LYS A 512 -2.71 9.56 4.48
C LYS A 512 -3.86 10.50 4.84
N VAL A 513 -5.05 10.21 4.30
CA VAL A 513 -6.27 10.96 4.59
C VAL A 513 -7.35 10.03 5.10
N GLY A 514 -8.12 10.45 6.12
CA GLY A 514 -9.21 9.64 6.64
C GLY A 514 -9.75 10.12 7.97
N PHE A 515 -10.30 9.22 8.75
CA PHE A 515 -11.14 9.53 9.89
C PHE A 515 -10.59 8.99 11.20
N PHE A 516 -11.02 9.63 12.28
CA PHE A 516 -10.90 9.12 13.65
C PHE A 516 -12.10 9.59 14.47
N TYR A 517 -12.41 8.84 15.53
CA TYR A 517 -13.37 9.27 16.53
C TYR A 517 -12.88 8.86 17.91
N THR A 518 -12.76 9.83 18.84
CA THR A 518 -12.17 9.62 20.16
C THR A 518 -12.99 10.24 21.28
N ARG A 519 -12.78 9.75 22.51
CA ARG A 519 -13.28 10.35 23.74
C ARG A 519 -12.20 10.33 24.83
N PRO A 520 -12.13 11.36 25.69
CA PRO A 520 -11.07 11.46 26.70
C PRO A 520 -11.25 10.52 27.89
N GLY A 521 -12.49 10.16 28.23
CA GLY A 521 -12.81 9.40 29.43
C GLY A 521 -13.21 7.95 29.16
N LYS A 522 -13.19 7.14 30.26
CA LYS A 522 -13.76 5.79 30.27
C LYS A 522 -15.24 5.88 30.62
N PHE A 523 -16.09 5.57 29.67
CA PHE A 523 -17.53 5.55 29.81
C PHE A 523 -18.08 4.18 29.43
N ASN A 524 -19.29 3.85 29.83
CA ASN A 524 -19.98 2.60 29.49
C ASN A 524 -20.72 2.66 28.14
N ASP A 525 -20.60 3.77 27.40
CA ASP A 525 -21.21 3.99 26.11
C ASP A 525 -20.31 4.88 25.22
N ALA A 526 -20.71 5.16 23.98
CA ALA A 526 -19.98 5.96 23.00
C ALA A 526 -20.94 6.83 22.18
N GLY A 527 -20.47 8.02 21.77
CA GLY A 527 -21.08 8.75 20.66
C GLY A 527 -20.81 8.06 19.34
N SER A 528 -21.61 8.38 18.33
CA SER A 528 -21.48 7.81 16.98
C SER A 528 -21.33 8.88 15.91
N ALA A 529 -20.56 8.53 14.84
CA ALA A 529 -20.48 9.27 13.61
C ALA A 529 -20.87 8.34 12.45
N ASP A 530 -21.94 8.69 11.74
CA ASP A 530 -22.37 8.01 10.53
C ASP A 530 -21.80 8.76 9.33
N ILE A 531 -20.93 8.10 8.56
CA ILE A 531 -20.33 8.63 7.35
C ILE A 531 -21.11 8.04 6.17
N ASP A 532 -21.85 8.90 5.44
CA ASP A 532 -22.70 8.50 4.33
C ASP A 532 -21.85 8.13 3.11
N TRP A 533 -20.84 8.95 2.79
CA TRP A 533 -19.89 8.69 1.72
C TRP A 533 -18.60 9.47 1.92
N PHE A 534 -17.55 9.01 1.23
CA PHE A 534 -16.27 9.68 1.11
C PHE A 534 -15.83 9.68 -0.34
N ARG A 535 -15.64 10.85 -0.94
CA ARG A 535 -15.39 10.99 -2.37
C ARG A 535 -14.16 11.81 -2.67
N PHE A 536 -13.40 11.33 -3.64
CA PHE A 536 -12.28 12.05 -4.23
C PHE A 536 -12.68 12.68 -5.57
N GLU A 537 -12.31 13.95 -5.75
CA GLU A 537 -12.55 14.72 -6.97
C GLU A 537 -11.33 15.61 -7.27
N LYS A 538 -11.15 15.99 -8.56
CA LYS A 538 -10.10 16.94 -8.98
C LYS A 538 -10.40 18.35 -8.49
#